data_e60c1172984090d5358f517b6292eb80
#
_entry.id   e60c1172984090d5358f517b6292eb80
#
_cell.length_a   1.000
_cell.length_b   1.000
_cell.length_c   1.000
_cell.angle_alpha   90.00
_cell.angle_beta   90.00
_cell.angle_gamma   90.00
#
_symmetry.space_group_name_H-M   'P 1'
#
loop_
_entity.id
_entity.type
_entity.pdbx_description
1 polymer ?
#
loop_
_entity_poly.entity_id
_entity_poly.type
_entity_poly.pdbx_seq_one_letter_code
_entity_poly.pdbx_strand_id
1 'polypeptide(L)'
;LVELGYTNETDIAKALSSQLGLEIVSLSGIQIEENVLKLVDVAVLRKYVMVPIGFSPNNMNEVRVAMADPMDMRGIDDFSIITNLQVTPVIATTHDIMLTLDRFYGSSEARKVAEAYALERRQEEQREQEKENDEDIANSPIVLLVNAMIEQAARQRASDIHIEALESRVRIRYRI
;
A
#
# COMPACT_ATOMS: atom_id res chain seq x y z
N LEU A 1 0.87 -19.33 -15.28
CA LEU A 1 2.18 -19.73 -15.84
C LEU A 1 3.28 -19.57 -14.77
N VAL A 2 3.30 -18.48 -13.99
CA VAL A 2 4.25 -18.26 -12.88
C VAL A 2 4.01 -19.30 -11.78
N GLU A 3 2.76 -19.49 -11.34
CA GLU A 3 2.37 -20.48 -10.32
C GLU A 3 2.69 -21.93 -10.72
N LEU A 4 2.79 -22.21 -12.02
CA LEU A 4 3.14 -23.51 -12.56
C LEU A 4 4.65 -23.69 -12.81
N GLY A 5 5.47 -22.67 -12.47
CA GLY A 5 6.93 -22.74 -12.58
C GLY A 5 7.49 -22.71 -14.01
N TYR A 6 6.67 -22.40 -15.02
CA TYR A 6 7.11 -22.35 -16.41
C TYR A 6 7.83 -21.06 -16.81
N THR A 7 7.62 -19.97 -16.04
CA THR A 7 8.25 -18.67 -16.30
C THR A 7 8.31 -17.88 -14.99
N ASN A 8 9.16 -16.88 -14.93
CA ASN A 8 9.25 -15.96 -13.79
C ASN A 8 8.63 -14.59 -14.14
N GLU A 9 8.31 -13.78 -13.13
CA GLU A 9 7.70 -12.45 -13.31
C GLU A 9 8.59 -11.53 -14.16
N THR A 10 9.90 -11.66 -14.04
CA THR A 10 10.87 -10.85 -14.79
C THR A 10 10.82 -11.13 -16.29
N ASP A 11 10.64 -12.39 -16.68
CA ASP A 11 10.55 -12.76 -18.10
C ASP A 11 9.21 -12.31 -18.70
N ILE A 12 8.13 -12.34 -17.94
CA ILE A 12 6.85 -11.76 -18.35
C ILE A 12 6.98 -10.25 -18.54
N ALA A 13 7.60 -9.55 -17.60
CA ALA A 13 7.83 -8.11 -17.69
C ALA A 13 8.65 -7.74 -18.94
N LYS A 14 9.69 -8.52 -19.27
CA LYS A 14 10.48 -8.33 -20.50
C LYS A 14 9.67 -8.56 -21.77
N ALA A 15 8.84 -9.61 -21.79
CA ALA A 15 7.98 -9.90 -22.93
C ALA A 15 6.97 -8.77 -23.17
N LEU A 16 6.31 -8.28 -22.11
CA LEU A 16 5.38 -7.14 -22.16
C LEU A 16 6.08 -5.86 -22.64
N SER A 17 7.27 -5.58 -22.11
CA SER A 17 8.09 -4.43 -22.52
C SER A 17 8.40 -4.48 -24.02
N SER A 18 8.83 -5.64 -24.52
CA SER A 18 9.16 -5.80 -25.93
C SER A 18 7.93 -5.68 -26.83
N GLN A 19 6.78 -6.14 -26.38
CA GLN A 19 5.52 -6.12 -27.14
C GLN A 19 4.87 -4.73 -27.16
N LEU A 20 4.88 -4.03 -26.01
CA LEU A 20 4.18 -2.77 -25.83
C LEU A 20 5.08 -1.54 -26.00
N GLY A 21 6.40 -1.73 -26.08
CA GLY A 21 7.37 -0.64 -26.12
C GLY A 21 7.47 0.16 -24.82
N LEU A 22 7.05 -0.44 -23.70
CA LEU A 22 7.06 0.22 -22.40
C LEU A 22 8.37 -0.05 -21.66
N GLU A 23 8.81 0.95 -20.87
CA GLU A 23 10.00 0.85 -20.04
C GLU A 23 9.78 -0.10 -18.86
N ILE A 24 10.78 -0.93 -18.55
CA ILE A 24 10.83 -1.70 -17.31
C ILE A 24 11.59 -0.86 -16.29
N VAL A 25 11.02 -0.68 -15.09
CA VAL A 25 11.66 0.03 -14.00
C VAL A 25 11.92 -0.89 -12.82
N SER A 26 13.08 -0.74 -12.21
CA SER A 26 13.37 -1.34 -10.91
C SER A 26 12.91 -0.41 -9.80
N LEU A 27 12.08 -0.92 -8.89
CA LEU A 27 11.59 -0.16 -7.74
C LEU A 27 12.51 -0.29 -6.51
N SER A 28 13.59 -1.08 -6.63
CA SER A 28 14.57 -1.24 -5.56
C SER A 28 15.29 0.09 -5.29
N GLY A 29 15.17 0.59 -4.05
CA GLY A 29 15.81 1.85 -3.64
C GLY A 29 15.17 3.13 -4.19
N ILE A 30 14.05 3.05 -4.89
CA ILE A 30 13.36 4.23 -5.43
C ILE A 30 12.96 5.19 -4.30
N GLN A 31 13.10 6.49 -4.55
CA GLN A 31 12.58 7.56 -3.71
C GLN A 31 11.32 8.11 -4.39
N ILE A 32 10.21 8.14 -3.68
CA ILE A 32 8.94 8.67 -4.18
C ILE A 32 8.57 9.87 -3.31
N GLU A 33 8.25 10.97 -3.93
CA GLU A 33 7.86 12.19 -3.23
C GLU A 33 6.50 12.01 -2.52
N GLU A 34 6.35 12.65 -1.37
CA GLU A 34 5.14 12.53 -0.54
C GLU A 34 3.87 13.01 -1.25
N ASN A 35 3.99 14.03 -2.13
CA ASN A 35 2.89 14.53 -2.97
C ASN A 35 2.39 13.45 -3.95
N VAL A 36 3.30 12.64 -4.50
CA VAL A 36 2.96 11.52 -5.40
C VAL A 36 2.29 10.39 -4.64
N LEU A 37 2.76 10.09 -3.42
CA LEU A 37 2.17 9.05 -2.56
C LEU A 37 0.74 9.37 -2.11
N LYS A 38 0.39 10.66 -2.04
CA LYS A 38 -0.94 11.12 -1.62
C LYS A 38 -1.96 11.23 -2.75
N LEU A 39 -1.57 10.97 -4.00
CA LEU A 39 -2.45 11.11 -5.17
C LEU A 39 -3.65 10.15 -5.12
N VAL A 40 -3.45 8.92 -4.68
CA VAL A 40 -4.47 7.88 -4.68
C VAL A 40 -4.37 7.06 -3.40
N ASP A 41 -5.51 6.58 -2.90
CA ASP A 41 -5.54 5.71 -1.73
C ASP A 41 -4.88 4.35 -2.04
N VAL A 42 -4.14 3.83 -1.07
CA VAL A 42 -3.40 2.59 -1.20
C VAL A 42 -4.28 1.37 -1.53
N ALA A 43 -5.55 1.39 -1.13
CA ALA A 43 -6.50 0.33 -1.47
C ALA A 43 -6.70 0.20 -3.00
N VAL A 44 -6.76 1.32 -3.71
CA VAL A 44 -6.85 1.33 -5.19
C VAL A 44 -5.55 0.84 -5.81
N LEU A 45 -4.39 1.29 -5.27
CA LEU A 45 -3.07 0.88 -5.74
C LEU A 45 -2.86 -0.64 -5.59
N ARG A 46 -3.26 -1.21 -4.45
CA ARG A 46 -3.20 -2.66 -4.23
C ARG A 46 -4.16 -3.44 -5.13
N LYS A 47 -5.38 -2.93 -5.32
CA LYS A 47 -6.39 -3.57 -6.17
C LYS A 47 -5.89 -3.80 -7.60
N TYR A 48 -5.19 -2.82 -8.16
CA TYR A 48 -4.69 -2.87 -9.54
C TYR A 48 -3.19 -3.19 -9.63
N VAL A 49 -2.55 -3.53 -8.53
CA VAL A 49 -1.11 -3.83 -8.44
C VAL A 49 -0.28 -2.78 -9.17
N MET A 50 -0.38 -1.54 -8.71
CA MET A 50 0.30 -0.40 -9.29
C MET A 50 0.85 0.55 -8.23
N VAL A 51 1.86 1.34 -8.57
CA VAL A 51 2.41 2.39 -7.68
C VAL A 51 2.85 3.60 -8.49
N PRO A 52 2.41 4.82 -8.14
CA PRO A 52 2.91 6.03 -8.77
C PRO A 52 4.35 6.26 -8.34
N ILE A 53 5.25 6.54 -9.29
CA ILE A 53 6.68 6.68 -9.04
C ILE A 53 7.20 8.11 -9.21
N GLY A 54 6.42 9.00 -9.79
CA GLY A 54 6.78 10.40 -9.98
C GLY A 54 6.05 11.03 -11.14
N PHE A 55 6.14 12.35 -11.24
CA PHE A 55 5.64 13.08 -12.41
C PHE A 55 6.59 12.90 -13.60
N SER A 56 6.05 13.04 -14.81
CA SER A 56 6.87 13.06 -16.02
C SER A 56 7.80 14.28 -16.01
N PRO A 57 9.08 14.15 -16.38
CA PRO A 57 10.04 15.27 -16.33
C PRO A 57 9.63 16.48 -17.16
N ASN A 58 8.83 16.27 -18.20
CA ASN A 58 8.44 17.29 -19.15
C ASN A 58 6.98 17.76 -18.98
N ASN A 59 6.19 17.13 -18.13
CA ASN A 59 4.77 17.41 -17.99
C ASN A 59 4.26 17.05 -16.57
N MET A 60 3.98 18.06 -15.76
CA MET A 60 3.45 17.86 -14.41
C MET A 60 1.98 17.37 -14.38
N ASN A 61 1.28 17.40 -15.51
CA ASN A 61 -0.06 16.80 -15.63
C ASN A 61 0.00 15.30 -15.98
N GLU A 62 1.19 14.74 -16.04
CA GLU A 62 1.43 13.37 -16.39
C GLU A 62 2.22 12.66 -15.28
N VAL A 63 1.70 11.54 -14.80
CA VAL A 63 2.30 10.74 -13.74
C VAL A 63 2.74 9.40 -14.29
N ARG A 64 3.97 9.01 -13.96
CA ARG A 64 4.49 7.68 -14.25
C ARG A 64 4.00 6.71 -13.19
N VAL A 65 3.36 5.63 -13.61
CA VAL A 65 2.80 4.61 -12.72
C VAL A 65 3.41 3.26 -13.09
N ALA A 66 4.11 2.65 -12.15
CA ALA A 66 4.60 1.29 -12.30
C ALA A 66 3.45 0.30 -12.08
N MET A 67 3.25 -0.60 -13.04
CA MET A 67 2.16 -1.56 -13.08
C MET A 67 2.69 -2.96 -13.36
N ALA A 68 2.06 -3.96 -12.76
CA ALA A 68 2.33 -5.37 -13.07
C ALA A 68 1.68 -5.76 -14.41
N ASP A 69 0.50 -5.21 -14.69
CA ASP A 69 -0.22 -5.39 -15.95
C ASP A 69 -0.56 -4.02 -16.57
N PRO A 70 0.25 -3.52 -17.51
CA PRO A 70 -0.01 -2.26 -18.19
C PRO A 70 -1.21 -2.31 -19.17
N MET A 71 -1.81 -3.47 -19.40
CA MET A 71 -3.01 -3.64 -20.21
C MET A 71 -4.30 -3.55 -19.40
N ASP A 72 -4.22 -3.46 -18.08
CA ASP A 72 -5.40 -3.19 -17.24
C ASP A 72 -5.82 -1.73 -17.34
N MET A 73 -6.57 -1.43 -18.40
CA MET A 73 -7.08 -0.08 -18.68
C MET A 73 -7.97 0.45 -17.55
N ARG A 74 -8.64 -0.43 -16.78
CA ARG A 74 -9.50 0.00 -15.68
C ARG A 74 -8.69 0.62 -14.55
N GLY A 75 -7.51 0.07 -14.25
CA GLY A 75 -6.59 0.64 -13.27
C GLY A 75 -6.10 2.03 -13.70
N ILE A 76 -5.77 2.19 -14.99
CA ILE A 76 -5.33 3.46 -15.57
C ILE A 76 -6.47 4.49 -15.56
N ASP A 77 -7.66 4.09 -15.97
CA ASP A 77 -8.83 4.96 -15.99
C ASP A 77 -9.24 5.42 -14.60
N ASP A 78 -9.35 4.49 -13.64
CA ASP A 78 -9.66 4.81 -12.23
C ASP A 78 -8.64 5.79 -11.65
N PHE A 79 -7.34 5.55 -11.88
CA PHE A 79 -6.29 6.45 -11.43
C PHE A 79 -6.41 7.84 -12.05
N SER A 80 -6.63 7.91 -13.37
CA SER A 80 -6.79 9.18 -14.10
C SER A 80 -8.02 9.97 -13.63
N ILE A 81 -9.14 9.28 -13.37
CA ILE A 81 -10.37 9.90 -12.87
C ILE A 81 -10.17 10.49 -11.47
N ILE A 82 -9.51 9.73 -10.57
CA ILE A 82 -9.28 10.16 -9.19
C ILE A 82 -8.34 11.35 -9.13
N THR A 83 -7.28 11.37 -9.96
CA THR A 83 -6.21 12.36 -9.87
C THR A 83 -6.37 13.51 -10.85
N ASN A 84 -7.19 13.35 -11.89
CA ASN A 84 -7.28 14.23 -13.05
C ASN A 84 -5.92 14.42 -13.77
N LEU A 85 -5.06 13.38 -13.73
CA LEU A 85 -3.76 13.34 -14.37
C LEU A 85 -3.73 12.31 -15.49
N GLN A 86 -2.86 12.51 -16.47
CA GLN A 86 -2.56 11.49 -17.47
C GLN A 86 -1.61 10.45 -16.86
N VAL A 87 -1.86 9.18 -17.16
CA VAL A 87 -1.03 8.08 -16.69
C VAL A 87 -0.12 7.60 -17.82
N THR A 88 1.20 7.59 -17.53
CA THR A 88 2.19 6.92 -18.35
C THR A 88 2.57 5.62 -17.65
N PRO A 89 2.09 4.47 -18.13
CA PRO A 89 2.41 3.19 -17.53
C PRO A 89 3.86 2.81 -17.80
N VAL A 90 4.52 2.26 -16.78
CA VAL A 90 5.81 1.59 -16.87
C VAL A 90 5.69 0.21 -16.21
N ILE A 91 6.52 -0.74 -16.60
CA ILE A 91 6.40 -2.12 -16.14
C ILE A 91 7.27 -2.34 -14.92
N ALA A 92 6.71 -2.98 -13.88
CA ALA A 92 7.47 -3.52 -12.75
C ALA A 92 6.89 -4.87 -12.34
N THR A 93 7.66 -5.67 -11.60
CA THR A 93 7.18 -6.97 -11.11
C THR A 93 6.12 -6.77 -10.02
N THR A 94 5.18 -7.70 -9.91
CA THR A 94 4.19 -7.72 -8.82
C THR A 94 4.87 -7.65 -7.47
N HIS A 95 5.94 -8.43 -7.30
CA HIS A 95 6.73 -8.47 -6.07
C HIS A 95 7.30 -7.10 -5.70
N ASP A 96 7.97 -6.41 -6.64
CA ASP A 96 8.57 -5.09 -6.39
C ASP A 96 7.52 -4.02 -6.08
N ILE A 97 6.38 -4.05 -6.79
CA ILE A 97 5.26 -3.13 -6.52
C ILE A 97 4.73 -3.32 -5.10
N MET A 98 4.45 -4.58 -4.69
CA MET A 98 3.91 -4.86 -3.36
C MET A 98 4.89 -4.48 -2.25
N LEU A 99 6.19 -4.78 -2.40
CA LEU A 99 7.22 -4.34 -1.46
C LEU A 99 7.29 -2.81 -1.36
N THR A 100 7.16 -2.11 -2.49
CA THR A 100 7.18 -0.65 -2.53
C THR A 100 5.94 -0.07 -1.82
N LEU A 101 4.75 -0.63 -2.08
CA LEU A 101 3.53 -0.24 -1.38
C LEU A 101 3.64 -0.47 0.13
N ASP A 102 4.16 -1.61 0.56
CA ASP A 102 4.37 -1.90 1.98
C ASP A 102 5.39 -0.93 2.62
N ARG A 103 6.44 -0.60 1.90
CA ARG A 103 7.47 0.34 2.37
C ARG A 103 6.93 1.75 2.60
N PHE A 104 6.15 2.28 1.66
CA PHE A 104 5.70 3.67 1.70
C PHE A 104 4.36 3.86 2.41
N TYR A 105 3.46 2.89 2.35
CA TYR A 105 2.09 3.00 2.87
C TYR A 105 1.82 2.13 4.11
N GLY A 106 2.66 1.14 4.41
CA GLY A 106 2.41 0.20 5.51
C GLY A 106 2.26 0.89 6.88
N SER A 107 3.08 1.91 7.16
CA SER A 107 2.96 2.71 8.38
C SER A 107 1.70 3.60 8.40
N SER A 108 1.25 4.05 7.24
CA SER A 108 0.03 4.87 7.10
C SER A 108 -1.24 4.06 7.33
N GLU A 109 -1.30 2.82 6.88
CA GLU A 109 -2.43 1.92 7.13
C GLU A 109 -2.58 1.62 8.62
N ALA A 110 -1.48 1.26 9.29
CA ALA A 110 -1.47 1.04 10.74
C ALA A 110 -1.88 2.31 11.51
N ARG A 111 -1.47 3.50 11.05
CA ARG A 111 -1.85 4.77 11.63
C ARG A 111 -3.33 5.08 11.43
N LYS A 112 -3.89 4.86 10.23
CA LYS A 112 -5.34 5.05 9.98
C LYS A 112 -6.19 4.17 10.90
N VAL A 113 -5.80 2.90 11.10
CA VAL A 113 -6.49 1.99 12.03
C VAL A 113 -6.36 2.48 13.47
N ALA A 114 -5.19 2.96 13.88
CA ALA A 114 -4.99 3.51 15.22
C ALA A 114 -5.79 4.82 15.47
N GLU A 115 -5.88 5.69 14.46
CA GLU A 115 -6.69 6.92 14.51
C GLU A 115 -8.19 6.61 14.55
N ALA A 116 -8.65 5.63 13.77
CA ALA A 116 -10.03 5.14 13.81
C ALA A 116 -10.38 4.59 15.20
N TYR A 117 -9.50 3.77 15.78
CA TYR A 117 -9.65 3.27 17.14
C TYR A 117 -9.71 4.38 18.20
N ALA A 118 -8.83 5.38 18.07
CA ALA A 118 -8.82 6.50 19.01
C ALA A 118 -10.12 7.34 18.92
N LEU A 119 -10.69 7.46 17.71
CA LEU A 119 -11.95 8.17 17.51
C LEU A 119 -13.14 7.37 18.07
N GLU A 120 -13.18 6.07 17.81
CA GLU A 120 -14.23 5.17 18.28
C GLU A 120 -14.24 5.09 19.81
N ARG A 121 -13.06 4.98 20.43
CA ARG A 121 -12.91 5.00 21.89
C ARG A 121 -13.40 6.29 22.53
N ARG A 122 -13.17 7.46 21.89
CA ARG A 122 -13.75 8.72 22.34
C ARG A 122 -15.27 8.76 22.25
N GLN A 123 -15.84 8.09 21.26
CA GLN A 123 -17.29 7.95 21.11
C GLN A 123 -17.87 6.92 22.08
N GLU A 124 -17.13 5.86 22.40
CA GLU A 124 -17.51 4.85 23.38
C GLU A 124 -17.45 5.40 24.82
N GLU A 125 -16.44 6.16 25.19
CA GLU A 125 -16.40 6.85 26.48
C GLU A 125 -17.61 7.80 26.69
N GLN A 126 -18.23 8.25 25.60
CA GLN A 126 -19.51 8.97 25.64
C GLN A 126 -20.74 8.05 25.66
N ARG A 127 -20.63 6.79 25.23
CA ARG A 127 -21.71 5.80 25.20
C ARG A 127 -21.68 4.78 26.32
N GLU A 128 -20.57 4.64 27.06
CA GLU A 128 -20.45 3.72 28.20
C GLU A 128 -21.35 4.06 29.41
N GLN A 129 -22.16 5.13 29.31
CA GLN A 129 -23.30 5.32 30.19
C GLN A 129 -24.55 4.52 29.75
N GLU A 130 -24.54 3.84 28.61
CA GLU A 130 -25.68 3.02 28.12
C GLU A 130 -25.20 1.73 27.44
N LYS A 131 -25.21 0.61 28.21
CA LYS A 131 -25.33 -0.80 27.79
C LYS A 131 -24.08 -1.59 27.38
N GLU A 132 -23.73 -2.51 28.25
CA GLU A 132 -23.00 -3.78 27.97
C GLU A 132 -23.68 -4.63 26.91
N ASN A 133 -22.92 -5.04 25.87
CA ASN A 133 -23.20 -6.27 25.12
C ASN A 133 -21.93 -6.82 24.43
N ASP A 134 -21.68 -8.09 24.71
CA ASP A 134 -20.46 -8.89 24.53
C ASP A 134 -20.27 -9.55 23.14
N GLU A 135 -20.61 -8.98 22.01
CA GLU A 135 -20.60 -9.74 20.74
C GLU A 135 -19.66 -9.28 19.62
N ASP A 136 -18.76 -8.30 19.82
CA ASP A 136 -17.93 -7.81 18.70
C ASP A 136 -16.41 -7.72 18.98
N ILE A 137 -15.86 -8.62 19.79
CA ILE A 137 -14.43 -8.63 20.11
C ILE A 137 -13.57 -8.85 18.85
N ALA A 138 -14.02 -9.65 17.89
CA ALA A 138 -13.27 -9.98 16.68
C ALA A 138 -13.10 -8.81 15.70
N ASN A 139 -14.04 -7.85 15.70
CA ASN A 139 -14.04 -6.65 14.86
C ASN A 139 -13.58 -5.41 15.62
N SER A 140 -13.12 -5.56 16.86
CA SER A 140 -12.60 -4.46 17.65
C SER A 140 -11.43 -3.78 16.93
N PRO A 141 -11.41 -2.43 16.83
CA PRO A 141 -10.30 -1.69 16.21
C PRO A 141 -8.93 -2.04 16.77
N ILE A 142 -8.84 -2.45 18.04
CA ILE A 142 -7.58 -2.91 18.63
C ILE A 142 -7.13 -4.25 18.04
N VAL A 143 -8.05 -5.17 17.78
CA VAL A 143 -7.75 -6.46 17.15
C VAL A 143 -7.30 -6.23 15.70
N LEU A 144 -7.97 -5.35 14.98
CA LEU A 144 -7.57 -4.95 13.62
C LEU A 144 -6.18 -4.32 13.61
N LEU A 145 -5.87 -3.44 14.58
CA LEU A 145 -4.54 -2.84 14.72
C LEU A 145 -3.47 -3.90 15.00
N VAL A 146 -3.72 -4.81 15.94
CA VAL A 146 -2.77 -5.89 16.30
C VAL A 146 -2.55 -6.81 15.09
N ASN A 147 -3.60 -7.18 14.36
CA ASN A 147 -3.49 -7.99 13.17
C ASN A 147 -2.67 -7.28 12.08
N ALA A 148 -2.92 -6.01 11.82
CA ALA A 148 -2.14 -5.21 10.87
C ALA A 148 -0.66 -5.14 11.24
N MET A 149 -0.35 -5.01 12.54
CA MET A 149 1.04 -5.03 13.03
C MET A 149 1.72 -6.38 12.82
N ILE A 150 1.02 -7.49 13.11
CA ILE A 150 1.53 -8.85 12.92
C ILE A 150 1.75 -9.12 11.42
N GLU A 151 0.79 -8.77 10.57
CA GLU A 151 0.93 -8.90 9.13
C GLU A 151 2.12 -8.12 8.59
N GLN A 152 2.30 -6.87 9.04
CA GLN A 152 3.43 -6.05 8.64
C GLN A 152 4.76 -6.67 9.09
N ALA A 153 4.84 -7.20 10.31
CA ALA A 153 6.01 -7.91 10.81
C ALA A 153 6.33 -9.14 9.94
N ALA A 154 5.32 -9.94 9.62
CA ALA A 154 5.47 -11.12 8.79
C ALA A 154 5.95 -10.77 7.37
N ARG A 155 5.40 -9.72 6.74
CA ARG A 155 5.82 -9.25 5.41
C ARG A 155 7.28 -8.76 5.42
N GLN A 156 7.71 -8.10 6.49
CA GLN A 156 9.08 -7.62 6.66
C GLN A 156 10.05 -8.71 7.18
N ARG A 157 9.54 -9.91 7.44
CA ARG A 157 10.29 -11.03 8.06
C ARG A 157 10.94 -10.61 9.39
N ALA A 158 10.23 -9.79 10.16
CA ALA A 158 10.69 -9.37 11.47
C ALA A 158 10.69 -10.55 12.44
N SER A 159 11.74 -10.65 13.26
CA SER A 159 11.84 -11.65 14.33
C SER A 159 11.01 -11.26 15.55
N ASP A 160 10.87 -9.95 15.82
CA ASP A 160 10.23 -9.42 17.01
C ASP A 160 9.48 -8.12 16.71
N ILE A 161 8.39 -7.90 17.46
CA ILE A 161 7.65 -6.63 17.49
C ILE A 161 7.81 -6.06 18.90
N HIS A 162 8.37 -4.87 19.02
CA HIS A 162 8.50 -4.15 20.27
C HIS A 162 7.48 -3.03 20.34
N ILE A 163 6.66 -3.03 21.38
CA ILE A 163 5.63 -2.02 21.63
C ILE A 163 6.01 -1.28 22.91
N GLU A 164 6.25 0.03 22.78
CA GLU A 164 6.65 0.90 23.89
C GLU A 164 5.57 1.96 24.11
N ALA A 165 4.95 1.97 25.27
CA ALA A 165 4.05 3.03 25.70
C ALA A 165 4.87 4.24 26.19
N LEU A 166 4.66 5.39 25.57
CA LEU A 166 5.19 6.69 25.98
C LEU A 166 4.04 7.55 26.48
N GLU A 167 4.32 8.62 27.22
CA GLU A 167 3.30 9.47 27.85
C GLU A 167 2.19 9.97 26.89
N SER A 168 2.52 10.25 25.62
CA SER A 168 1.59 10.79 24.62
C SER A 168 1.42 9.97 23.36
N ARG A 169 2.12 8.82 23.25
CA ARG A 169 2.11 7.99 22.05
C ARG A 169 2.58 6.58 22.34
N VAL A 170 2.23 5.66 21.43
CA VAL A 170 2.79 4.30 21.39
C VAL A 170 3.83 4.22 20.28
N ARG A 171 4.99 3.67 20.57
CA ARG A 171 6.05 3.41 19.59
C ARG A 171 6.10 1.93 19.30
N ILE A 172 6.05 1.60 18.01
CA ILE A 172 6.18 0.22 17.53
C ILE A 172 7.47 0.10 16.74
N ARG A 173 8.26 -0.92 17.04
CA ARG A 173 9.52 -1.23 16.34
C ARG A 173 9.51 -2.68 15.91
N TYR A 174 9.96 -2.94 14.70
CA TYR A 174 10.17 -4.28 14.15
C TYR A 174 11.67 -4.57 14.11
N ARG A 175 12.05 -5.75 14.58
CA ARG A 175 13.41 -6.23 14.45
C ARG A 175 13.48 -7.13 13.22
N ILE A 176 14.22 -6.69 12.22
CA ILE A 176 14.43 -7.38 10.95
C ILE A 176 15.79 -8.04 10.96
#